data_c662bac7356578f52cc5e562cad7b047
#
_entry.id   c662bac7356578f52cc5e562cad7b047
#
_cell.length_a   1.000
_cell.length_b   1.000
_cell.length_c   1.000
_cell.angle_alpha   90.00
_cell.angle_beta   90.00
_cell.angle_gamma   90.00
#
_symmetry.space_group_name_H-M   'P 1'
#
loop_
_entity.id
_entity.type
_entity.pdbx_description
1 polymer ?
#
loop_
_entity_poly.entity_id
_entity_poly.type
_entity_poly.pdbx_seq_one_letter_code
_entity_poly.pdbx_strand_id
1 'polypeptide(L)'
;MKTKTTLMRTVAVFAMFLLFNCNKNPKTSEDLLSASNVDSASTKQDPLADVPMPAKLDSAMRQSFDKETYQELKKLSKKNVKSFFITKENYLKMIDDLPVGADRVSFSFVQFNSAKFPGKYRELSKFDGSLYMLYSYIDKNGKNLTQKNYAILSVKDAVEVSEVDFKVMAEDYVNNIKSKIDHFVKGTQGNTLSVRISREDLEAYKARMATKKDIGKFKITLAQWVVFDNFLTKGQSSALSKKLSYFADENIGQMTFITDCVGANGQNIEDLSGDDMNVLCPNICD
;
A
#
# COMPACT_ATOMS: atom_id res chain seq x y z
N MET A 1 -31.72 -37.63 -50.83
CA MET A 1 -30.32 -37.46 -50.48
C MET A 1 -30.01 -35.95 -50.37
N LYS A 2 -29.85 -35.41 -49.19
CA LYS A 2 -29.47 -34.00 -48.95
C LYS A 2 -28.33 -34.01 -47.94
N THR A 3 -27.15 -33.73 -48.40
CA THR A 3 -25.91 -33.55 -47.64
C THR A 3 -25.96 -32.21 -46.89
N LYS A 4 -25.90 -32.24 -45.57
CA LYS A 4 -25.73 -31.05 -44.72
C LYS A 4 -24.25 -30.85 -44.45
N THR A 5 -23.71 -29.78 -44.99
CA THR A 5 -22.36 -29.30 -44.73
C THR A 5 -22.36 -28.53 -43.40
N THR A 6 -21.63 -29.05 -42.40
CA THR A 6 -21.45 -28.39 -41.11
C THR A 6 -20.33 -27.38 -41.22
N LEU A 7 -20.65 -26.11 -41.08
CA LEU A 7 -19.70 -25.00 -41.10
C LEU A 7 -19.11 -24.83 -39.70
N MET A 8 -17.83 -25.20 -39.57
CA MET A 8 -17.04 -25.02 -38.34
C MET A 8 -16.62 -23.55 -38.23
N ARG A 9 -17.22 -22.79 -37.30
CA ARG A 9 -16.83 -21.42 -37.00
C ARG A 9 -15.69 -21.44 -36.01
N THR A 10 -14.49 -21.15 -36.49
CA THR A 10 -13.31 -20.85 -35.67
C THR A 10 -13.47 -19.46 -35.10
N VAL A 11 -13.62 -19.36 -33.79
CA VAL A 11 -13.58 -18.07 -33.07
C VAL A 11 -12.13 -17.75 -32.79
N ALA A 12 -11.58 -16.80 -33.55
CA ALA A 12 -10.30 -16.20 -33.26
C ALA A 12 -10.46 -15.18 -32.12
N VAL A 13 -9.89 -15.46 -30.94
CA VAL A 13 -9.78 -14.50 -29.84
C VAL A 13 -8.65 -13.56 -30.18
N PHE A 14 -8.99 -12.35 -30.60
CA PHE A 14 -8.04 -11.24 -30.77
C PHE A 14 -7.73 -10.67 -29.37
N ALA A 15 -6.54 -10.95 -28.86
CA ALA A 15 -5.98 -10.24 -27.71
C ALA A 15 -5.54 -8.85 -28.19
N MET A 16 -6.36 -7.84 -27.90
CA MET A 16 -6.04 -6.44 -28.17
C MET A 16 -5.14 -5.89 -27.05
N PHE A 17 -3.83 -5.91 -27.29
CA PHE A 17 -2.87 -5.12 -26.52
C PHE A 17 -3.01 -3.66 -26.96
N LEU A 18 -3.67 -2.85 -26.14
CA LEU A 18 -3.64 -1.40 -26.28
C LEU A 18 -2.33 -0.87 -25.70
N LEU A 19 -1.36 -0.68 -26.57
CA LEU A 19 -0.18 0.12 -26.33
C LEU A 19 -0.58 1.61 -26.41
N PHE A 20 -0.71 2.28 -25.28
CA PHE A 20 -0.78 3.72 -25.25
C PHE A 20 0.61 4.32 -25.47
N ASN A 21 0.87 4.70 -26.73
CA ASN A 21 2.03 5.50 -27.10
C ASN A 21 1.76 6.96 -26.71
N CYS A 22 2.40 7.44 -25.64
CA CYS A 22 2.53 8.87 -25.40
C CYS A 22 3.61 9.44 -26.31
N ASN A 23 3.16 10.14 -27.33
CA ASN A 23 3.97 10.87 -28.29
C ASN A 23 4.61 12.10 -27.58
N LYS A 24 5.91 12.05 -27.27
CA LYS A 24 6.70 13.22 -26.89
C LYS A 24 7.53 13.68 -28.08
N ASN A 25 7.25 14.88 -28.57
CA ASN A 25 8.06 15.58 -29.55
C ASN A 25 9.51 15.73 -29.07
N PRO A 26 10.53 15.44 -29.90
CA PRO A 26 11.91 15.68 -29.56
C PRO A 26 12.22 17.18 -29.70
N LYS A 27 12.59 17.85 -28.61
CA LYS A 27 13.34 19.10 -28.68
C LYS A 27 14.82 18.75 -28.73
N THR A 28 15.45 19.30 -29.74
CA THR A 28 16.86 19.29 -30.12
C THR A 28 17.78 19.62 -28.95
N SER A 29 18.81 18.77 -28.85
CA SER A 29 20.01 18.99 -28.06
C SER A 29 20.84 20.09 -28.66
N GLU A 30 21.09 21.17 -27.91
CA GLU A 30 22.30 22.00 -27.88
C GLU A 30 22.08 23.07 -26.81
N ASP A 31 23.06 23.17 -25.91
CA ASP A 31 23.21 24.03 -24.74
C ASP A 31 22.99 23.38 -23.39
N LEU A 32 24.09 22.84 -22.88
CA LEU A 32 24.41 22.82 -21.44
C LEU A 32 25.79 22.17 -21.23
N LEU A 33 26.83 22.83 -21.73
CA LEU A 33 28.18 22.68 -21.22
C LEU A 33 28.56 24.00 -20.56
N SER A 34 28.40 24.09 -19.24
CA SER A 34 29.31 24.81 -18.33
C SER A 34 28.65 24.92 -16.94
N ALA A 35 29.34 24.44 -16.00
CA ALA A 35 29.47 24.80 -14.59
C ALA A 35 29.51 23.61 -13.69
N SER A 36 30.68 23.00 -13.59
CA SER A 36 31.11 22.24 -12.43
C SER A 36 31.16 23.19 -11.23
N ASN A 37 30.20 23.04 -10.31
CA ASN A 37 30.40 23.45 -8.93
C ASN A 37 30.01 22.24 -8.07
N VAL A 38 31.05 21.61 -7.54
CA VAL A 38 30.97 20.66 -6.46
C VAL A 38 30.55 21.45 -5.22
N ASP A 39 29.26 21.54 -4.97
CA ASP A 39 28.74 21.97 -3.68
C ASP A 39 28.34 20.77 -2.87
N SER A 40 28.96 20.74 -1.70
CA SER A 40 28.76 19.80 -0.61
C SER A 40 27.34 19.29 -0.54
N ALA A 41 27.19 17.97 -0.57
CA ALA A 41 25.93 17.28 -0.27
C ALA A 41 25.46 17.63 1.14
N SER A 42 24.78 18.74 1.26
CA SER A 42 23.81 18.97 2.33
C SER A 42 22.72 17.93 2.12
N THR A 43 22.72 16.86 2.89
CA THR A 43 21.57 16.01 3.10
C THR A 43 20.43 16.90 3.54
N LYS A 44 19.64 17.40 2.60
CA LYS A 44 18.35 18.01 2.88
C LYS A 44 17.47 16.88 3.40
N GLN A 45 17.49 16.70 4.72
CA GLN A 45 16.50 15.96 5.45
C GLN A 45 15.13 16.49 4.98
N ASP A 46 14.30 15.62 4.42
CA ASP A 46 12.94 16.00 4.04
C ASP A 46 12.22 16.41 5.33
N PRO A 47 11.86 17.70 5.50
CA PRO A 47 11.29 18.19 6.76
C PRO A 47 9.95 17.55 7.12
N LEU A 48 9.46 16.62 6.32
CA LEU A 48 8.17 15.95 6.46
C LEU A 48 8.27 14.56 7.10
N ALA A 49 9.46 13.94 7.11
CA ALA A 49 9.66 12.65 7.81
C ALA A 49 9.42 12.77 9.33
N ASP A 50 9.49 13.99 9.88
CA ASP A 50 9.40 14.26 11.31
C ASP A 50 8.06 14.87 11.78
N VAL A 51 7.09 15.07 10.89
CA VAL A 51 5.81 15.66 11.27
C VAL A 51 4.78 14.53 11.49
N PRO A 52 4.45 14.22 12.76
CA PRO A 52 3.43 13.22 13.05
C PRO A 52 2.07 13.67 12.50
N MET A 53 1.28 12.71 12.06
CA MET A 53 -0.09 12.98 11.63
C MET A 53 -0.87 13.63 12.77
N PRO A 54 -1.62 14.73 12.53
CA PRO A 54 -2.48 15.31 13.55
C PRO A 54 -3.48 14.29 14.09
N ALA A 55 -3.58 14.14 15.40
CA ALA A 55 -4.45 13.15 16.05
C ALA A 55 -5.92 13.24 15.61
N LYS A 56 -6.40 14.45 15.28
CA LYS A 56 -7.76 14.64 14.74
C LYS A 56 -7.90 14.07 13.33
N LEU A 57 -6.87 14.19 12.47
CA LEU A 57 -6.86 13.63 11.13
C LEU A 57 -6.81 12.11 11.19
N ASP A 58 -5.91 11.54 12.00
CA ASP A 58 -5.84 10.10 12.28
C ASP A 58 -7.20 9.54 12.70
N SER A 59 -7.81 10.16 13.72
CA SER A 59 -9.13 9.77 14.20
C SER A 59 -10.21 9.84 13.11
N ALA A 60 -10.21 10.90 12.28
CA ALA A 60 -11.17 11.07 11.21
C ALA A 60 -11.00 10.00 10.10
N MET A 61 -9.76 9.68 9.73
CA MET A 61 -9.45 8.65 8.72
C MET A 61 -9.91 7.26 9.19
N ARG A 62 -9.64 6.89 10.44
CA ARG A 62 -10.09 5.61 11.03
C ARG A 62 -11.61 5.54 11.14
N GLN A 63 -12.25 6.64 11.54
CA GLN A 63 -13.73 6.71 11.64
C GLN A 63 -14.40 6.64 10.27
N SER A 64 -13.85 7.29 9.24
CA SER A 64 -14.38 7.21 7.88
C SER A 64 -14.34 5.77 7.37
N PHE A 65 -13.20 5.10 7.51
CA PHE A 65 -13.08 3.69 7.17
C PHE A 65 -14.09 2.82 7.91
N ASP A 66 -14.25 3.04 9.22
CA ASP A 66 -15.15 2.22 10.05
C ASP A 66 -16.63 2.39 9.66
N LYS A 67 -17.03 3.62 9.33
CA LYS A 67 -18.43 3.94 8.99
C LYS A 67 -18.81 3.55 7.56
N GLU A 68 -17.85 3.55 6.65
CA GLU A 68 -18.07 3.35 5.21
C GLU A 68 -17.50 2.02 4.73
N THR A 69 -16.24 2.00 4.36
CA THR A 69 -15.58 0.84 3.72
C THR A 69 -15.67 -0.43 4.57
N TYR A 70 -15.45 -0.33 5.88
CA TYR A 70 -15.52 -1.52 6.74
C TYR A 70 -16.92 -2.13 6.85
N GLN A 71 -17.98 -1.32 6.76
CA GLN A 71 -19.33 -1.86 6.76
C GLN A 71 -19.60 -2.70 5.50
N GLU A 72 -19.09 -2.28 4.34
CA GLU A 72 -19.16 -3.09 3.12
C GLU A 72 -18.32 -4.36 3.23
N LEU A 73 -17.08 -4.24 3.72
CA LEU A 73 -16.22 -5.41 3.94
C LEU A 73 -16.88 -6.46 4.84
N LYS A 74 -17.57 -6.03 5.89
CA LYS A 74 -18.32 -6.96 6.80
C LYS A 74 -19.46 -7.68 6.09
N LYS A 75 -20.11 -7.07 5.11
CA LYS A 75 -21.14 -7.73 4.30
C LYS A 75 -20.54 -8.82 3.41
N LEU A 76 -19.32 -8.59 2.89
CA LEU A 76 -18.62 -9.55 2.04
C LEU A 76 -18.06 -10.73 2.84
N SER A 77 -17.48 -10.48 3.99
CA SER A 77 -16.98 -11.52 4.89
C SER A 77 -16.96 -11.07 6.35
N LYS A 78 -17.50 -11.88 7.24
CA LYS A 78 -17.43 -11.65 8.69
C LYS A 78 -16.00 -11.79 9.25
N LYS A 79 -15.07 -12.35 8.47
CA LYS A 79 -13.65 -12.49 8.83
C LYS A 79 -12.83 -11.24 8.54
N ASN A 80 -13.41 -10.21 7.89
CA ASN A 80 -12.73 -8.94 7.70
C ASN A 80 -12.41 -8.29 9.04
N VAL A 81 -11.18 -7.81 9.17
CA VAL A 81 -10.67 -7.13 10.37
C VAL A 81 -10.33 -5.67 10.06
N LYS A 82 -10.29 -4.84 11.08
CA LYS A 82 -9.89 -3.42 10.96
C LYS A 82 -8.37 -3.25 11.11
N SER A 83 -7.69 -4.23 11.69
CA SER A 83 -6.27 -4.12 11.98
C SER A 83 -5.58 -5.46 11.84
N PHE A 84 -4.31 -5.39 11.42
CA PHE A 84 -3.38 -6.50 11.40
C PHE A 84 -2.29 -6.27 12.44
N PHE A 85 -1.65 -7.33 12.90
CA PHE A 85 -0.56 -7.24 13.85
C PHE A 85 0.67 -7.95 13.30
N ILE A 86 1.82 -7.33 13.48
CA ILE A 86 3.13 -7.89 13.18
C ILE A 86 4.01 -7.77 14.42
N THR A 87 4.83 -8.76 14.73
CA THR A 87 5.76 -8.66 15.85
C THR A 87 6.82 -7.60 15.59
N LYS A 88 7.44 -7.07 16.64
CA LYS A 88 8.56 -6.13 16.51
C LYS A 88 9.69 -6.71 15.67
N GLU A 89 10.04 -7.97 15.93
CA GLU A 89 11.10 -8.69 15.23
C GLU A 89 10.82 -8.77 13.72
N ASN A 90 9.61 -9.19 13.33
CA ASN A 90 9.24 -9.32 11.93
C ASN A 90 9.16 -7.96 11.21
N TYR A 91 8.71 -6.91 11.91
CA TYR A 91 8.67 -5.57 11.34
C TYR A 91 10.08 -5.02 11.11
N LEU A 92 10.97 -5.17 12.11
CA LEU A 92 12.37 -4.76 11.96
C LEU A 92 13.09 -5.59 10.89
N LYS A 93 12.83 -6.90 10.87
CA LYS A 93 13.36 -7.79 9.84
C LYS A 93 12.92 -7.37 8.43
N MET A 94 11.66 -6.96 8.24
CA MET A 94 11.18 -6.43 6.96
C MET A 94 12.03 -5.23 6.49
N ILE A 95 12.44 -4.36 7.42
CA ILE A 95 13.30 -3.21 7.09
C ILE A 95 14.74 -3.66 6.83
N ASP A 96 15.27 -4.54 7.67
CA ASP A 96 16.66 -5.02 7.58
C ASP A 96 16.91 -5.89 6.35
N ASP A 97 15.92 -6.63 5.91
CA ASP A 97 15.97 -7.51 4.74
C ASP A 97 15.73 -6.77 3.41
N LEU A 98 15.60 -5.42 3.41
CA LEU A 98 15.46 -4.64 2.18
C LEU A 98 16.61 -4.95 1.21
N PRO A 99 16.36 -5.58 0.05
CA PRO A 99 17.39 -5.94 -0.91
C PRO A 99 18.14 -4.71 -1.44
N VAL A 100 19.37 -4.91 -1.88
CA VAL A 100 20.08 -3.89 -2.66
C VAL A 100 19.26 -3.55 -3.89
N GLY A 101 19.01 -2.26 -4.13
CA GLY A 101 18.17 -1.79 -5.22
C GLY A 101 16.67 -1.70 -4.90
N ALA A 102 16.24 -2.15 -3.73
CA ALA A 102 14.88 -1.85 -3.28
C ALA A 102 14.77 -0.37 -2.88
N ASP A 103 13.80 0.30 -3.47
CA ASP A 103 13.47 1.69 -3.21
C ASP A 103 12.35 1.82 -2.17
N ARG A 104 11.47 0.82 -2.13
CA ARG A 104 10.25 0.84 -1.31
C ARG A 104 9.85 -0.55 -0.85
N VAL A 105 9.05 -0.57 0.23
CA VAL A 105 8.18 -1.70 0.57
C VAL A 105 6.77 -1.38 0.08
N SER A 106 6.20 -2.29 -0.71
CA SER A 106 4.83 -2.21 -1.20
C SER A 106 3.93 -3.13 -0.39
N PHE A 107 2.89 -2.58 0.21
CA PHE A 107 1.83 -3.32 0.91
C PHE A 107 0.63 -3.42 -0.02
N SER A 108 0.42 -4.59 -0.60
CA SER A 108 -0.65 -4.83 -1.57
C SER A 108 -1.89 -5.40 -0.90
N PHE A 109 -3.05 -4.84 -1.23
CA PHE A 109 -4.33 -5.39 -0.82
C PHE A 109 -4.68 -6.61 -1.66
N VAL A 110 -5.07 -7.69 -0.99
CA VAL A 110 -5.41 -8.97 -1.60
C VAL A 110 -6.66 -9.57 -0.95
N GLN A 111 -7.28 -10.54 -1.62
CA GLN A 111 -8.26 -11.43 -1.00
C GLN A 111 -7.69 -12.84 -0.93
N PHE A 112 -7.61 -13.40 0.27
CA PHE A 112 -7.23 -14.80 0.45
C PHE A 112 -8.47 -15.68 0.32
N ASN A 113 -8.40 -16.71 -0.54
CA ASN A 113 -9.43 -17.73 -0.71
C ASN A 113 -8.77 -19.11 -0.62
N SER A 114 -8.94 -19.77 0.52
CA SER A 114 -8.29 -21.05 0.82
C SER A 114 -8.62 -22.16 -0.20
N ALA A 115 -9.78 -22.12 -0.82
CA ALA A 115 -10.17 -23.09 -1.84
C ALA A 115 -9.29 -23.06 -3.09
N LYS A 116 -8.67 -21.89 -3.39
CA LYS A 116 -7.73 -21.72 -4.51
C LYS A 116 -6.32 -22.20 -4.19
N PHE A 117 -6.00 -22.41 -2.91
CA PHE A 117 -4.66 -22.75 -2.43
C PHE A 117 -4.68 -23.99 -1.50
N PRO A 118 -5.13 -25.15 -1.99
CA PRO A 118 -5.30 -26.34 -1.16
C PRO A 118 -3.98 -26.75 -0.49
N GLY A 119 -4.00 -26.83 0.84
CA GLY A 119 -2.84 -27.20 1.65
C GLY A 119 -1.74 -26.12 1.80
N LYS A 120 -1.85 -24.97 1.12
CA LYS A 120 -0.94 -23.83 1.26
C LYS A 120 -1.49 -22.79 2.24
N TYR A 121 -0.59 -21.97 2.81
CA TYR A 121 -0.92 -20.75 3.58
C TYR A 121 -1.92 -20.98 4.70
N ARG A 122 -1.75 -22.07 5.49
CA ARG A 122 -2.66 -22.43 6.60
C ARG A 122 -2.80 -21.32 7.63
N GLU A 123 -1.75 -20.53 7.81
CA GLU A 123 -1.70 -19.38 8.72
C GLU A 123 -2.68 -18.28 8.30
N LEU A 124 -3.02 -18.21 7.01
CA LEU A 124 -3.98 -17.24 6.47
C LEU A 124 -5.43 -17.73 6.56
N SER A 125 -5.71 -18.97 6.98
CA SER A 125 -7.06 -19.55 6.98
C SER A 125 -8.09 -18.74 7.78
N LYS A 126 -7.64 -18.02 8.82
CA LYS A 126 -8.49 -17.12 9.59
C LYS A 126 -9.00 -15.92 8.79
N PHE A 127 -8.36 -15.59 7.66
CA PHE A 127 -8.73 -14.50 6.75
C PHE A 127 -9.42 -15.00 5.48
N ASP A 128 -9.82 -16.27 5.43
CA ASP A 128 -10.45 -16.87 4.25
C ASP A 128 -11.67 -16.08 3.77
N GLY A 129 -11.68 -15.70 2.50
CA GLY A 129 -12.71 -14.86 1.86
C GLY A 129 -12.66 -13.38 2.25
N SER A 130 -11.66 -12.92 3.00
CA SER A 130 -11.57 -11.54 3.48
C SER A 130 -10.42 -10.76 2.85
N LEU A 131 -10.49 -9.43 3.01
CA LEU A 131 -9.38 -8.52 2.73
C LEU A 131 -8.17 -8.88 3.57
N TYR A 132 -7.02 -8.92 2.95
CA TYR A 132 -5.73 -9.09 3.58
C TYR A 132 -4.66 -8.21 2.95
N MET A 133 -3.48 -8.13 3.54
CA MET A 133 -2.34 -7.41 2.98
C MET A 133 -1.11 -8.31 2.93
N LEU A 134 -0.39 -8.23 1.81
CA LEU A 134 0.94 -8.80 1.63
C LEU A 134 1.92 -7.67 1.36
N TYR A 135 3.18 -7.81 1.82
CA TYR A 135 4.21 -6.86 1.44
C TYR A 135 5.26 -7.48 0.52
N SER A 136 5.90 -6.65 -0.29
CA SER A 136 7.00 -7.02 -1.17
C SER A 136 8.01 -5.88 -1.29
N TYR A 137 9.21 -6.20 -1.73
CA TYR A 137 10.29 -5.24 -1.96
C TYR A 137 10.32 -4.85 -3.43
N ILE A 138 10.14 -3.56 -3.71
CA ILE A 138 10.07 -3.06 -5.07
C ILE A 138 11.18 -2.05 -5.37
N ASP A 139 11.62 -2.02 -6.63
CA ASP A 139 12.51 -0.98 -7.14
C ASP A 139 11.73 0.32 -7.46
N LYS A 140 12.44 1.34 -7.94
CA LYS A 140 11.86 2.62 -8.37
C LYS A 140 10.78 2.48 -9.47
N ASN A 141 10.82 1.40 -10.25
CA ASN A 141 9.87 1.12 -11.32
C ASN A 141 8.68 0.25 -10.85
N GLY A 142 8.60 -0.07 -9.56
CA GLY A 142 7.55 -0.90 -9.00
C GLY A 142 7.75 -2.41 -9.20
N LYS A 143 8.91 -2.85 -9.72
CA LYS A 143 9.22 -4.26 -9.93
C LYS A 143 9.55 -4.95 -8.61
N ASN A 144 8.86 -6.06 -8.30
CA ASN A 144 9.19 -6.92 -7.16
C ASN A 144 10.55 -7.60 -7.37
N LEU A 145 11.52 -7.27 -6.52
CA LEU A 145 12.91 -7.71 -6.64
C LEU A 145 13.12 -9.16 -6.20
N THR A 146 12.32 -9.65 -5.27
CA THR A 146 12.46 -10.99 -4.70
C THR A 146 11.59 -12.04 -5.36
N GLN A 147 10.60 -11.61 -6.17
CA GLN A 147 9.52 -12.45 -6.70
C GLN A 147 8.73 -13.18 -5.59
N LYS A 148 8.79 -12.67 -4.38
CA LYS A 148 8.10 -13.17 -3.19
C LYS A 148 7.27 -12.05 -2.59
N ASN A 149 6.16 -12.43 -1.99
CA ASN A 149 5.32 -11.55 -1.21
C ASN A 149 5.20 -12.17 0.19
N TYR A 150 5.09 -11.36 1.21
CA TYR A 150 5.16 -11.79 2.59
C TYR A 150 3.88 -11.40 3.33
N ALA A 151 3.35 -12.32 4.11
CA ALA A 151 2.15 -12.08 4.89
C ALA A 151 2.45 -11.25 6.16
N ILE A 152 1.54 -10.32 6.49
CA ILE A 152 1.59 -9.54 7.72
C ILE A 152 0.94 -10.36 8.83
N LEU A 153 1.75 -11.07 9.60
CA LEU A 153 1.31 -11.94 10.68
C LEU A 153 2.16 -11.78 11.94
N SER A 154 1.54 -12.02 13.09
CA SER A 154 2.21 -12.12 14.39
C SER A 154 2.68 -13.55 14.66
N VAL A 155 3.34 -14.18 13.69
CA VAL A 155 3.95 -15.50 13.82
C VAL A 155 5.47 -15.35 13.74
N LYS A 156 6.19 -16.35 14.25
CA LYS A 156 7.65 -16.30 14.35
C LYS A 156 8.33 -16.13 12.99
N ASP A 157 7.85 -16.89 11.99
CA ASP A 157 8.42 -16.87 10.65
C ASP A 157 7.45 -16.18 9.67
N ALA A 158 7.99 -15.41 8.75
CA ALA A 158 7.21 -14.78 7.70
C ALA A 158 6.65 -15.85 6.75
N VAL A 159 5.35 -15.80 6.47
CA VAL A 159 4.73 -16.66 5.46
C VAL A 159 5.00 -16.06 4.09
N GLU A 160 5.76 -16.78 3.27
CA GLU A 160 6.06 -16.38 1.90
C GLU A 160 4.94 -16.83 0.95
N VAL A 161 4.52 -15.91 0.08
CA VAL A 161 3.55 -16.15 -1.00
C VAL A 161 4.26 -15.97 -2.33
N SER A 162 4.17 -16.98 -3.20
CA SER A 162 4.77 -16.90 -4.54
C SER A 162 4.14 -15.77 -5.37
N GLU A 163 4.88 -15.23 -6.34
CA GLU A 163 4.36 -14.19 -7.24
C GLU A 163 3.13 -14.67 -8.05
N VAL A 164 3.07 -15.97 -8.40
CA VAL A 164 1.92 -16.56 -9.10
C VAL A 164 0.68 -16.57 -8.20
N ASP A 165 0.83 -17.04 -6.96
CA ASP A 165 -0.29 -17.11 -6.01
C ASP A 165 -0.74 -15.70 -5.59
N PHE A 166 0.22 -14.76 -5.46
CA PHE A 166 -0.08 -13.35 -5.21
C PHE A 166 -0.98 -12.75 -6.30
N LYS A 167 -0.68 -12.98 -7.57
CA LYS A 167 -1.50 -12.47 -8.69
C LYS A 167 -2.95 -12.95 -8.58
N VAL A 168 -3.16 -14.22 -8.24
CA VAL A 168 -4.52 -14.75 -8.04
C VAL A 168 -5.23 -14.06 -6.87
N MET A 169 -4.53 -13.83 -5.75
CA MET A 169 -5.09 -13.14 -4.59
C MET A 169 -5.39 -11.66 -4.89
N ALA A 170 -4.54 -10.99 -5.67
CA ALA A 170 -4.73 -9.60 -6.09
C ALA A 170 -5.90 -9.45 -7.08
N GLU A 171 -6.05 -10.37 -8.03
CA GLU A 171 -7.22 -10.43 -8.93
C GLU A 171 -8.51 -10.66 -8.14
N ASP A 172 -8.50 -11.54 -7.15
CA ASP A 172 -9.66 -11.76 -6.28
C ASP A 172 -10.05 -10.48 -5.52
N TYR A 173 -9.06 -9.73 -5.02
CA TYR A 173 -9.32 -8.43 -4.39
C TYR A 173 -9.99 -7.47 -5.36
N VAL A 174 -9.44 -7.32 -6.57
CA VAL A 174 -9.99 -6.40 -7.58
C VAL A 174 -11.43 -6.77 -7.94
N ASN A 175 -11.69 -8.04 -8.20
CA ASN A 175 -12.97 -8.51 -8.69
C ASN A 175 -14.06 -8.55 -7.60
N ASN A 176 -13.70 -8.95 -6.39
CA ASN A 176 -14.69 -9.26 -5.36
C ASN A 176 -14.81 -8.19 -4.28
N ILE A 177 -13.73 -7.46 -3.98
CA ILE A 177 -13.70 -6.48 -2.88
C ILE A 177 -13.63 -5.06 -3.44
N LYS A 178 -12.57 -4.73 -4.19
CA LYS A 178 -12.33 -3.37 -4.70
C LYS A 178 -13.54 -2.83 -5.44
N SER A 179 -14.10 -3.61 -6.36
CA SER A 179 -15.31 -3.25 -7.13
C SER A 179 -16.52 -2.89 -6.26
N LYS A 180 -16.59 -3.37 -5.01
CA LYS A 180 -17.68 -3.09 -4.07
C LYS A 180 -17.44 -1.83 -3.22
N ILE A 181 -16.20 -1.41 -3.08
CA ILE A 181 -15.82 -0.25 -2.26
C ILE A 181 -15.34 0.95 -3.07
N ASP A 182 -15.22 0.81 -4.40
CA ASP A 182 -14.80 1.90 -5.28
C ASP A 182 -15.75 3.11 -5.24
N HIS A 183 -17.02 2.90 -4.96
CA HIS A 183 -18.02 3.98 -4.89
C HIS A 183 -17.80 4.95 -3.72
N PHE A 184 -16.98 4.61 -2.72
CA PHE A 184 -16.58 5.54 -1.66
C PHE A 184 -15.51 6.53 -2.12
N VAL A 185 -14.80 6.23 -3.20
CA VAL A 185 -13.73 7.08 -3.72
C VAL A 185 -14.32 8.19 -4.57
N LYS A 186 -13.96 9.45 -4.29
CA LYS A 186 -14.45 10.59 -5.05
C LYS A 186 -13.84 10.70 -6.45
N GLY A 187 -12.59 10.26 -6.59
CA GLY A 187 -11.88 10.28 -7.86
C GLY A 187 -12.25 9.12 -8.78
N THR A 188 -11.81 9.21 -10.04
CA THR A 188 -12.10 8.22 -11.09
C THR A 188 -11.23 6.96 -11.01
N GLN A 189 -10.18 6.99 -10.19
CA GLN A 189 -9.18 5.91 -10.14
C GLN A 189 -9.62 4.70 -9.31
N GLY A 190 -10.70 4.85 -8.54
CA GLY A 190 -11.20 3.82 -7.63
C GLY A 190 -10.30 3.62 -6.41
N ASN A 191 -10.53 2.54 -5.67
CA ASN A 191 -9.85 2.28 -4.40
C ASN A 191 -8.42 1.76 -4.60
N THR A 192 -7.62 1.85 -3.55
CA THR A 192 -6.18 1.53 -3.51
C THR A 192 -5.91 0.07 -3.83
N LEU A 193 -4.90 -0.20 -4.66
CA LEU A 193 -4.34 -1.53 -4.90
C LEU A 193 -3.20 -1.84 -3.94
N SER A 194 -2.34 -0.86 -3.68
CA SER A 194 -1.23 -0.99 -2.75
C SER A 194 -0.88 0.34 -2.11
N VAL A 195 -0.19 0.26 -0.98
CA VAL A 195 0.39 1.39 -0.25
C VAL A 195 1.89 1.20 -0.21
N ARG A 196 2.67 2.21 -0.55
CA ARG A 196 4.13 2.13 -0.65
C ARG A 196 4.78 3.02 0.38
N ILE A 197 5.81 2.50 1.04
CA ILE A 197 6.65 3.25 1.99
C ILE A 197 8.07 3.25 1.45
N SER A 198 8.68 4.43 1.36
CA SER A 198 10.06 4.55 0.88
C SER A 198 11.05 3.89 1.85
N ARG A 199 12.21 3.47 1.34
CA ARG A 199 13.33 3.00 2.18
C ARG A 199 13.70 4.04 3.21
N GLU A 200 13.82 5.30 2.80
CA GLU A 200 14.20 6.42 3.65
C GLU A 200 13.24 6.60 4.82
N ASP A 201 11.93 6.59 4.56
CA ASP A 201 10.90 6.67 5.59
C ASP A 201 10.97 5.48 6.57
N LEU A 202 11.16 4.26 6.06
CA LEU A 202 11.29 3.07 6.89
C LEU A 202 12.54 3.11 7.79
N GLU A 203 13.66 3.56 7.25
CA GLU A 203 14.92 3.70 8.01
C GLU A 203 14.79 4.81 9.07
N ALA A 204 14.18 5.94 8.74
CA ALA A 204 13.89 7.02 9.70
C ALA A 204 12.97 6.53 10.82
N TYR A 205 11.92 5.78 10.47
CA TYR A 205 11.01 5.19 11.46
C TYR A 205 11.73 4.18 12.36
N LYS A 206 12.57 3.31 11.80
CA LYS A 206 13.41 2.38 12.54
C LYS A 206 14.33 3.11 13.54
N ALA A 207 14.97 4.21 13.11
CA ALA A 207 15.82 5.00 13.97
C ALA A 207 15.04 5.58 15.17
N ARG A 208 13.83 6.10 14.96
CA ARG A 208 12.95 6.56 16.04
C ARG A 208 12.58 5.43 17.00
N MET A 209 12.28 4.24 16.48
CA MET A 209 11.95 3.06 17.30
C MET A 209 13.10 2.58 18.15
N ALA A 210 14.35 2.75 17.70
CA ALA A 210 15.54 2.32 18.44
C ALA A 210 15.66 3.02 19.81
N THR A 211 15.08 4.21 19.96
CA THR A 211 15.05 4.96 21.22
C THR A 211 14.04 4.43 22.24
N LYS A 212 13.12 3.55 21.84
CA LYS A 212 12.02 3.04 22.66
C LYS A 212 12.18 1.54 22.93
N LYS A 213 12.27 1.19 24.21
CA LYS A 213 12.54 -0.20 24.64
C LYS A 213 11.29 -1.08 24.72
N ASP A 214 10.12 -0.48 24.93
CA ASP A 214 8.90 -1.19 25.34
C ASP A 214 7.98 -1.60 24.19
N ILE A 215 8.42 -1.50 22.94
CA ILE A 215 7.63 -1.91 21.78
C ILE A 215 7.54 -3.43 21.76
N GLY A 216 6.32 -3.96 21.86
CA GLY A 216 6.05 -5.39 21.76
C GLY A 216 5.64 -5.83 20.34
N LYS A 217 4.83 -5.02 19.66
CA LYS A 217 4.31 -5.30 18.32
C LYS A 217 3.88 -4.02 17.61
N PHE A 218 3.63 -4.14 16.31
CA PHE A 218 3.00 -3.10 15.51
C PHE A 218 1.57 -3.50 15.16
N LYS A 219 0.69 -2.51 15.22
CA LYS A 219 -0.70 -2.61 14.80
C LYS A 219 -0.87 -1.77 13.54
N ILE A 220 -1.18 -2.43 12.43
CA ILE A 220 -1.45 -1.81 11.13
C ILE A 220 -2.97 -1.70 11.03
N THR A 221 -3.50 -0.50 11.22
CA THR A 221 -4.94 -0.24 11.22
C THR A 221 -5.36 0.35 9.90
N LEU A 222 -6.33 -0.28 9.25
CA LEU A 222 -6.92 0.23 8.02
C LEU A 222 -7.62 1.56 8.29
N ALA A 223 -7.45 2.48 7.36
CA ALA A 223 -7.98 3.83 7.38
C ALA A 223 -8.46 4.22 5.97
N GLN A 224 -9.09 5.36 5.85
CA GLN A 224 -9.61 5.88 4.60
C GLN A 224 -9.33 7.38 4.53
N TRP A 225 -8.83 7.86 3.40
CA TRP A 225 -8.54 9.27 3.21
C TRP A 225 -9.80 10.12 3.31
N VAL A 226 -9.68 11.24 4.02
CA VAL A 226 -10.73 12.23 4.22
C VAL A 226 -10.26 13.60 3.75
N VAL A 227 -11.16 14.55 3.61
CA VAL A 227 -10.79 15.96 3.40
C VAL A 227 -10.02 16.44 4.63
N PHE A 228 -8.75 16.81 4.47
CA PHE A 228 -7.86 17.10 5.58
C PHE A 228 -7.66 18.59 5.89
N ASP A 229 -8.08 19.50 5.03
CA ASP A 229 -7.94 20.95 5.24
C ASP A 229 -8.46 21.45 6.59
N ASN A 230 -9.48 20.78 7.12
CA ASN A 230 -10.08 21.10 8.40
C ASN A 230 -9.26 20.63 9.61
N PHE A 231 -8.22 19.83 9.39
CA PHE A 231 -7.43 19.21 10.48
C PHE A 231 -6.03 19.79 10.60
N LEU A 232 -5.62 20.66 9.66
CA LEU A 232 -4.29 21.23 9.62
C LEU A 232 -4.26 22.62 10.26
N THR A 233 -3.26 22.89 11.03
CA THR A 233 -2.91 24.26 11.44
C THR A 233 -2.21 24.99 10.28
N LYS A 234 -2.25 26.33 10.28
CA LYS A 234 -1.59 27.14 9.21
C LYS A 234 -0.10 26.80 8.98
N GLY A 235 0.64 26.39 10.04
CA GLY A 235 2.05 25.98 9.93
C GLY A 235 2.23 24.58 9.38
N GLN A 236 1.34 23.66 9.73
CA GLN A 236 1.33 22.29 9.20
C GLN A 236 0.86 22.24 7.75
N SER A 237 -0.05 23.14 7.34
CA SER A 237 -0.59 23.15 6.00
C SER A 237 0.45 23.50 4.93
N SER A 238 1.49 24.30 5.22
CA SER A 238 2.53 24.62 4.23
C SER A 238 3.54 23.46 4.03
N ALA A 239 3.86 22.71 5.06
CA ALA A 239 4.77 21.58 4.99
C ALA A 239 4.06 20.31 4.50
N LEU A 240 2.91 19.99 5.06
CA LEU A 240 2.05 18.89 4.61
C LEU A 240 1.35 19.16 3.27
N SER A 241 1.03 20.41 2.93
CA SER A 241 0.32 20.70 1.69
C SER A 241 1.14 20.38 0.43
N LYS A 242 2.48 20.44 0.49
CA LYS A 242 3.32 19.96 -0.63
C LYS A 242 3.25 18.42 -0.77
N LYS A 243 3.22 17.69 0.33
CA LYS A 243 3.12 16.22 0.33
C LYS A 243 1.67 15.79 0.10
N LEU A 244 0.72 16.51 0.67
CA LEU A 244 -0.71 16.22 0.59
C LEU A 244 -1.42 16.89 -0.60
N SER A 245 -0.86 17.93 -1.24
CA SER A 245 -1.38 18.44 -2.52
C SER A 245 -1.25 17.42 -3.65
N TYR A 246 -0.35 16.45 -3.48
CA TYR A 246 -0.30 15.26 -4.33
C TYR A 246 -1.48 14.30 -4.08
N PHE A 247 -2.13 14.43 -2.91
CA PHE A 247 -3.28 13.64 -2.49
C PHE A 247 -4.57 14.43 -2.54
N ALA A 248 -4.69 15.29 -3.56
CA ALA A 248 -5.85 16.13 -3.82
C ALA A 248 -7.18 15.35 -3.68
N ASP A 249 -8.28 16.05 -3.80
CA ASP A 249 -9.66 15.57 -3.68
C ASP A 249 -9.96 14.22 -4.36
N GLU A 250 -9.14 13.83 -5.33
CA GLU A 250 -9.25 12.57 -6.07
C GLU A 250 -9.02 11.32 -5.22
N ASN A 251 -8.23 11.42 -4.13
CA ASN A 251 -7.91 10.27 -3.27
C ASN A 251 -8.85 10.12 -2.07
N ILE A 252 -9.77 11.09 -1.86
CA ILE A 252 -10.74 10.99 -0.78
C ILE A 252 -11.57 9.71 -0.96
N GLY A 253 -11.65 8.95 0.12
CA GLY A 253 -12.33 7.66 0.12
C GLY A 253 -11.43 6.45 -0.18
N GLN A 254 -10.19 6.65 -0.64
CA GLN A 254 -9.25 5.56 -0.86
C GLN A 254 -8.75 4.97 0.46
N MET A 255 -8.62 3.64 0.48
CA MET A 255 -8.04 2.93 1.62
C MET A 255 -6.56 3.22 1.76
N THR A 256 -6.13 3.37 2.99
CA THR A 256 -4.75 3.37 3.45
C THR A 256 -4.64 2.58 4.75
N PHE A 257 -3.51 2.65 5.42
CA PHE A 257 -3.36 2.17 6.78
C PHE A 257 -2.51 3.11 7.61
N ILE A 258 -2.68 3.03 8.91
CA ILE A 258 -1.91 3.78 9.90
C ILE A 258 -1.22 2.77 10.80
N THR A 259 0.07 2.98 11.04
CA THR A 259 0.88 2.11 11.90
C THR A 259 0.95 2.67 13.31
N ASP A 260 0.57 1.85 14.29
CA ASP A 260 0.70 2.15 15.71
C ASP A 260 1.75 1.23 16.35
N CYS A 261 2.63 1.79 17.18
CA CYS A 261 3.47 1.02 18.06
C CYS A 261 2.69 0.61 19.30
N VAL A 262 2.65 -0.66 19.61
CA VAL A 262 1.96 -1.21 20.77
C VAL A 262 2.97 -1.76 21.76
N GLY A 263 2.94 -1.25 22.99
CA GLY A 263 3.79 -1.70 24.08
C GLY A 263 3.48 -3.11 24.56
N ALA A 264 4.34 -3.66 25.39
CA ALA A 264 4.13 -4.98 26.00
C ALA A 264 2.84 -5.04 26.85
N ASN A 265 2.39 -3.91 27.38
CA ASN A 265 1.13 -3.76 28.13
C ASN A 265 -0.12 -3.72 27.23
N GLY A 266 0.05 -3.76 25.90
CA GLY A 266 -1.03 -3.71 24.93
C GLY A 266 -1.57 -2.31 24.60
N GLN A 267 -0.99 -1.25 25.15
CA GLN A 267 -1.36 0.15 24.88
C GLN A 267 -0.50 0.73 23.77
N ASN A 268 -1.04 1.68 23.02
CA ASN A 268 -0.30 2.42 22.00
C ASN A 268 0.77 3.30 22.68
N ILE A 269 1.95 3.36 22.06
CA ILE A 269 3.02 4.27 22.44
C ILE A 269 2.79 5.57 21.65
N GLU A 270 2.30 6.61 22.30
CA GLU A 270 1.79 7.83 21.66
C GLU A 270 2.79 8.50 20.73
N ASP A 271 4.07 8.61 21.14
CA ASP A 271 5.12 9.27 20.35
C ASP A 271 5.50 8.53 19.05
N LEU A 272 5.02 7.30 18.88
CA LEU A 272 5.32 6.42 17.73
C LEU A 272 4.06 5.87 17.08
N SER A 273 2.88 6.35 17.48
CA SER A 273 1.60 5.93 16.92
C SER A 273 1.02 7.01 16.02
N GLY A 274 0.20 6.59 15.05
CA GLY A 274 -0.40 7.52 14.10
C GLY A 274 0.56 7.91 12.97
N ASP A 275 1.59 7.12 12.70
CA ASP A 275 2.45 7.32 11.54
C ASP A 275 1.74 6.85 10.26
N ASP A 276 1.33 7.81 9.44
CA ASP A 276 0.95 7.57 8.04
C ASP A 276 2.03 8.16 7.14
N MET A 277 3.02 7.34 6.84
CA MET A 277 4.12 7.68 5.94
C MET A 277 3.86 7.14 4.53
N ASN A 278 2.60 6.86 4.22
CA ASN A 278 2.23 6.01 3.11
C ASN A 278 1.97 6.79 1.82
N VAL A 279 2.55 6.35 0.73
CA VAL A 279 2.19 6.77 -0.63
C VAL A 279 1.15 5.81 -1.18
N LEU A 280 -0.03 6.32 -1.48
CA LEU A 280 -1.09 5.53 -2.08
C LEU A 280 -0.78 5.21 -3.54
N CYS A 281 -1.04 3.98 -3.93
CA CYS A 281 -0.96 3.55 -5.32
C CYS A 281 -2.29 3.00 -5.80
N PRO A 282 -3.12 3.83 -6.44
CA PRO A 282 -3.89 3.31 -7.55
C PRO A 282 -3.21 3.50 -8.89
N ASN A 283 -2.59 4.65 -9.19
CA ASN A 283 -2.05 4.90 -10.53
C ASN A 283 -0.93 5.95 -10.59
N ILE A 284 -0.38 6.41 -9.46
CA ILE A 284 0.66 7.48 -9.43
C ILE A 284 2.06 6.89 -9.26
N CYS A 285 2.20 5.61 -9.46
CA CYS A 285 3.41 4.87 -9.14
C CYS A 285 4.24 4.51 -10.38
N ASP A 286 4.14 5.30 -11.44
CA ASP A 286 5.02 5.23 -12.61
C ASP A 286 6.22 6.18 -12.45
#